data_6d328317378d43cb6f1597339aa89a90
#
_entry.id   6d328317378d43cb6f1597339aa89a90
#
_cell.length_a   1.000
_cell.length_b   1.000
_cell.length_c   1.000
_cell.angle_alpha   90.00
_cell.angle_beta   90.00
_cell.angle_gamma   90.00
#
_symmetry.space_group_name_H-M   'P 1'
#
loop_
_entity.id
_entity.type
_entity.pdbx_description
1 polymer ?
#
loop_
_entity_poly.entity_id
_entity_poly.type
_entity_poly.pdbx_seq_one_letter_code
_entity_poly.pdbx_strand_id
1 'polypeptide(L)'
;MDWKDKKVLVFGSGKSGMGAAGLLSSLEACPIIFDSNEKVDRQAIEKKLCGRGQICLGHVPEEIMDARDLVVMSPGVPCDQPLVEEFRKRGIPVWGEVEVAFRLGKGRVLAVTGTNGKTTTTALLGEIMKAACPEVYVVGNIGNPYTDVVLEQSEEAVTVAEISSFQLETIDAFHPCVSAITNITEDHLNRHHTMEEYIRVKELIAVNQSGEDVCVLNYEDPVLRAFGEK
;
A
#
# COMPACT_ATOMS: atom_id res chain seq x y z
N MET A 1 6.75 5.49 14.91
CA MET A 1 6.42 6.92 14.58
C MET A 1 5.29 7.35 15.50
N ASP A 2 5.36 8.53 16.10
CA ASP A 2 4.21 9.11 16.80
C ASP A 2 3.31 9.80 15.76
N TRP A 3 2.05 9.41 15.68
CA TRP A 3 1.09 9.90 14.69
C TRP A 3 0.28 11.09 15.18
N LYS A 4 0.26 11.31 16.49
CA LYS A 4 -0.54 12.39 17.09
C LYS A 4 -0.17 13.74 16.47
N ASP A 5 -1.19 14.49 16.06
CA ASP A 5 -1.11 15.81 15.42
C ASP A 5 -0.31 15.86 14.10
N LYS A 6 0.15 14.71 13.57
CA LYS A 6 0.81 14.65 12.26
C LYS A 6 -0.12 15.08 11.15
N LYS A 7 0.37 15.97 10.31
CA LYS A 7 -0.38 16.47 9.14
C LYS A 7 -0.10 15.58 7.95
N VAL A 8 -1.07 14.77 7.56
CA VAL A 8 -0.92 13.78 6.50
C VAL A 8 -1.83 14.09 5.33
N LEU A 9 -1.25 14.31 4.15
CA LEU A 9 -2.04 14.45 2.92
C LEU A 9 -2.36 13.04 2.38
N VAL A 10 -3.63 12.73 2.25
CA VAL A 10 -4.10 11.48 1.62
C VAL A 10 -4.54 11.79 0.20
N PHE A 11 -3.80 11.30 -0.79
CA PHE A 11 -4.05 11.55 -2.20
C PHE A 11 -4.95 10.47 -2.80
N GLY A 12 -6.15 10.85 -3.15
CA GLY A 12 -7.24 10.00 -3.64
C GLY A 12 -8.25 9.63 -2.56
N SER A 13 -9.53 9.83 -2.85
CA SER A 13 -10.67 9.56 -1.95
C SER A 13 -11.31 8.19 -2.17
N GLY A 14 -10.66 7.28 -2.92
CA GLY A 14 -11.12 5.91 -3.13
C GLY A 14 -11.06 5.06 -1.85
N LYS A 15 -11.42 3.76 -1.95
CA LYS A 15 -11.50 2.83 -0.82
C LYS A 15 -10.22 2.81 0.02
N SER A 16 -9.04 2.69 -0.61
CA SER A 16 -7.74 2.66 0.08
C SER A 16 -7.40 4.00 0.76
N GLY A 17 -7.60 5.13 0.06
CA GLY A 17 -7.35 6.45 0.65
C GLY A 17 -8.27 6.74 1.83
N MET A 18 -9.54 6.37 1.72
CA MET A 18 -10.50 6.51 2.83
C MET A 18 -10.18 5.57 3.99
N GLY A 19 -9.68 4.35 3.73
CA GLY A 19 -9.16 3.45 4.76
C GLY A 19 -7.99 4.08 5.51
N ALA A 20 -6.98 4.56 4.76
CA ALA A 20 -5.82 5.24 5.35
C ALA A 20 -6.22 6.49 6.16
N ALA A 21 -7.12 7.33 5.65
CA ALA A 21 -7.59 8.51 6.38
C ALA A 21 -8.33 8.17 7.67
N GLY A 22 -9.17 7.13 7.65
CA GLY A 22 -9.85 6.62 8.85
C GLY A 22 -8.87 6.10 9.89
N LEU A 23 -7.89 5.31 9.48
CA LEU A 23 -6.81 4.81 10.33
C LEU A 23 -6.01 5.97 10.96
N LEU A 24 -5.58 6.93 10.15
CA LEU A 24 -4.84 8.11 10.62
C LEU A 24 -5.67 8.94 11.62
N SER A 25 -6.96 9.11 11.38
CA SER A 25 -7.86 9.81 12.31
C SER A 25 -7.96 9.09 13.65
N SER A 26 -8.01 7.75 13.66
CA SER A 26 -8.05 6.95 14.91
C SER A 26 -6.75 7.03 15.71
N LEU A 27 -5.63 7.36 15.06
CA LEU A 27 -4.32 7.59 15.67
C LEU A 27 -4.08 9.06 16.06
N GLU A 28 -5.13 9.87 16.09
CA GLU A 28 -5.08 11.30 16.41
C GLU A 28 -4.23 12.15 15.43
N ALA A 29 -3.91 11.64 14.25
CA ALA A 29 -3.34 12.43 13.17
C ALA A 29 -4.37 13.40 12.56
N CYS A 30 -3.90 14.33 11.76
CA CYS A 30 -4.70 15.32 11.05
C CYS A 30 -4.67 15.02 9.54
N PRO A 31 -5.48 14.07 9.03
CA PRO A 31 -5.51 13.75 7.61
C PRO A 31 -6.16 14.89 6.81
N ILE A 32 -5.61 15.14 5.63
CA ILE A 32 -6.19 16.00 4.62
C ILE A 32 -6.41 15.15 3.39
N ILE A 33 -7.65 14.94 3.00
CA ILE A 33 -7.97 14.21 1.78
C ILE A 33 -7.91 15.18 0.61
N PHE A 34 -7.10 14.83 -0.36
CA PHE A 34 -7.08 15.50 -1.67
C PHE A 34 -7.60 14.57 -2.75
N ASP A 35 -8.52 15.08 -3.58
CA ASP A 35 -8.95 14.41 -4.80
C ASP A 35 -9.05 15.44 -5.93
N SER A 36 -8.50 15.10 -7.10
CA SER A 36 -8.59 15.96 -8.29
C SER A 36 -10.01 16.02 -8.89
N ASN A 37 -10.86 15.05 -8.56
CA ASN A 37 -12.26 15.04 -8.96
C ASN A 37 -13.12 15.83 -7.96
N GLU A 38 -13.56 16.98 -8.37
CA GLU A 38 -14.43 17.87 -7.55
C GLU A 38 -15.84 17.29 -7.29
N LYS A 39 -16.23 16.23 -8.02
CA LYS A 39 -17.59 15.63 -7.95
C LYS A 39 -17.69 14.48 -6.96
N VAL A 40 -16.61 14.20 -6.18
CA VAL A 40 -16.65 13.14 -5.14
C VAL A 40 -17.66 13.49 -4.05
N ASP A 41 -18.22 12.47 -3.41
CA ASP A 41 -19.15 12.65 -2.29
C ASP A 41 -18.44 13.18 -1.04
N ARG A 42 -18.44 14.50 -0.88
CA ARG A 42 -17.86 15.19 0.25
C ARG A 42 -18.43 14.74 1.59
N GLN A 43 -19.75 14.44 1.67
CA GLN A 43 -20.38 14.04 2.92
C GLN A 43 -19.90 12.65 3.36
N ALA A 44 -19.70 11.73 2.42
CA ALA A 44 -19.14 10.41 2.71
C ALA A 44 -17.71 10.51 3.27
N ILE A 45 -16.90 11.43 2.72
CA ILE A 45 -15.53 11.70 3.21
C ILE A 45 -15.59 12.29 4.62
N GLU A 46 -16.39 13.33 4.86
CA GLU A 46 -16.53 14.00 6.17
C GLU A 46 -16.95 13.02 7.27
N LYS A 47 -17.90 12.13 6.96
CA LYS A 47 -18.35 11.08 7.89
C LYS A 47 -17.21 10.16 8.32
N LYS A 48 -16.32 9.78 7.39
CA LYS A 48 -15.20 8.88 7.67
C LYS A 48 -14.08 9.57 8.46
N LEU A 49 -13.89 10.87 8.28
CA LEU A 49 -12.92 11.67 9.05
C LEU A 49 -13.33 11.92 10.51
N CYS A 50 -14.56 11.62 10.89
CA CYS A 50 -15.07 11.79 12.27
C CYS A 50 -14.82 13.19 12.86
N GLY A 51 -14.89 14.24 12.03
CA GLY A 51 -14.63 15.62 12.43
C GLY A 51 -13.16 15.99 12.59
N ARG A 52 -12.23 15.07 12.33
CA ARG A 52 -10.78 15.32 12.30
C ARG A 52 -10.30 15.30 10.86
N GLY A 53 -9.73 16.38 10.39
CA GLY A 53 -9.16 16.48 9.07
C GLY A 53 -9.82 17.50 8.16
N GLN A 54 -9.29 17.63 6.96
CA GLN A 54 -9.71 18.58 5.95
C GLN A 54 -9.94 17.87 4.61
N ILE A 55 -10.66 18.52 3.71
CA ILE A 55 -10.93 18.02 2.37
C ILE A 55 -10.58 19.11 1.38
N CYS A 56 -9.70 18.79 0.44
CA CYS A 56 -9.31 19.61 -0.70
C CYS A 56 -9.74 18.91 -1.97
N LEU A 57 -10.51 19.59 -2.80
CA LEU A 57 -10.95 19.06 -4.10
C LEU A 57 -10.42 19.95 -5.21
N GLY A 58 -10.04 19.33 -6.34
CA GLY A 58 -9.55 20.00 -7.52
C GLY A 58 -8.07 20.39 -7.45
N HIS A 59 -7.64 21.16 -6.46
CA HIS A 59 -6.24 21.55 -6.29
C HIS A 59 -5.81 21.56 -4.82
N VAL A 60 -4.50 21.45 -4.60
CA VAL A 60 -3.89 21.54 -3.26
C VAL A 60 -3.39 22.98 -3.06
N PRO A 61 -3.92 23.72 -2.07
CA PRO A 61 -3.41 25.06 -1.73
C PRO A 61 -1.93 25.02 -1.27
N GLU A 62 -1.18 26.11 -1.53
CA GLU A 62 0.25 26.20 -1.18
C GLU A 62 0.49 26.00 0.32
N GLU A 63 -0.37 26.54 1.16
CA GLU A 63 -0.28 26.40 2.62
C GLU A 63 -0.39 24.92 3.07
N ILE A 64 -1.05 24.09 2.24
CA ILE A 64 -1.12 22.66 2.46
C ILE A 64 0.14 21.96 1.98
N MET A 65 0.80 22.47 0.94
CA MET A 65 2.04 21.89 0.42
C MET A 65 3.21 21.98 1.41
N ASP A 66 3.36 23.12 2.10
CA ASP A 66 4.54 23.44 2.91
C ASP A 66 4.59 22.76 4.29
N ALA A 67 3.46 22.31 4.82
CA ALA A 67 3.37 21.86 6.19
C ALA A 67 2.83 20.44 6.30
N ARG A 68 3.48 19.47 5.62
CA ARG A 68 3.09 18.05 5.69
C ARG A 68 4.21 17.21 6.23
N ASP A 69 3.83 16.27 7.11
CA ASP A 69 4.75 15.26 7.64
C ASP A 69 4.86 14.06 6.69
N LEU A 70 3.81 13.81 5.90
CA LEU A 70 3.68 12.64 5.04
C LEU A 70 2.63 12.86 3.95
N VAL A 71 2.84 12.26 2.79
CA VAL A 71 1.82 12.05 1.76
C VAL A 71 1.51 10.57 1.66
N VAL A 72 0.23 10.19 1.77
CA VAL A 72 -0.25 8.82 1.57
C VAL A 72 -0.96 8.71 0.23
N MET A 73 -0.44 7.86 -0.65
CA MET A 73 -0.96 7.66 -2.00
C MET A 73 -1.99 6.53 -2.04
N SER A 74 -3.14 6.78 -2.65
CA SER A 74 -4.02 5.68 -3.07
C SER A 74 -3.43 5.00 -4.30
N PRO A 75 -3.51 3.66 -4.44
CA PRO A 75 -2.91 2.93 -5.57
C PRO A 75 -3.38 3.38 -6.96
N GLY A 76 -4.63 3.86 -7.05
CA GLY A 76 -5.19 4.37 -8.30
C GLY A 76 -4.62 5.72 -8.77
N VAL A 77 -3.88 6.42 -7.91
CA VAL A 77 -3.27 7.72 -8.24
C VAL A 77 -1.86 7.50 -8.80
N PRO A 78 -1.56 7.99 -10.02
CA PRO A 78 -0.22 7.89 -10.60
C PRO A 78 0.86 8.58 -9.76
N CYS A 79 1.99 7.90 -9.55
CA CYS A 79 3.11 8.42 -8.75
C CYS A 79 4.05 9.34 -9.52
N ASP A 80 3.89 9.44 -10.84
CA ASP A 80 4.65 10.29 -11.77
C ASP A 80 4.01 11.67 -11.99
N GLN A 81 3.00 12.02 -11.19
CA GLN A 81 2.37 13.34 -11.28
C GLN A 81 3.30 14.45 -10.78
N PRO A 82 3.27 15.65 -11.40
CA PRO A 82 4.09 16.79 -10.99
C PRO A 82 3.93 17.15 -9.50
N LEU A 83 2.72 17.01 -8.95
CA LEU A 83 2.43 17.27 -7.55
C LEU A 83 3.16 16.29 -6.62
N VAL A 84 3.25 15.01 -6.99
CA VAL A 84 3.96 13.99 -6.22
C VAL A 84 5.47 14.26 -6.23
N GLU A 85 6.01 14.62 -7.40
CA GLU A 85 7.41 15.00 -7.54
C GLU A 85 7.76 16.25 -6.72
N GLU A 86 6.84 17.20 -6.61
CA GLU A 86 7.04 18.40 -5.80
C GLU A 86 7.14 18.05 -4.29
N PHE A 87 6.33 17.12 -3.78
CA PHE A 87 6.46 16.64 -2.40
C PHE A 87 7.80 15.95 -2.16
N ARG A 88 8.25 15.11 -3.09
CA ARG A 88 9.56 14.45 -3.01
C ARG A 88 10.72 15.46 -2.99
N LYS A 89 10.68 16.51 -3.83
CA LYS A 89 11.68 17.59 -3.86
C LYS A 89 11.73 18.37 -2.54
N ARG A 90 10.59 18.50 -1.86
CA ARG A 90 10.52 19.14 -0.51
C ARG A 90 10.97 18.20 0.61
N GLY A 91 11.39 16.96 0.29
CA GLY A 91 11.81 15.97 1.28
C GLY A 91 10.67 15.38 2.09
N ILE A 92 9.43 15.54 1.63
CA ILE A 92 8.24 14.98 2.30
C ILE A 92 8.13 13.51 1.87
N PRO A 93 8.07 12.55 2.82
CA PRO A 93 7.88 11.14 2.51
C PRO A 93 6.57 10.90 1.72
N VAL A 94 6.63 10.00 0.74
CA VAL A 94 5.46 9.60 -0.06
C VAL A 94 5.30 8.09 0.07
N TRP A 95 4.30 7.64 0.81
CA TRP A 95 4.02 6.24 1.10
C TRP A 95 2.66 5.81 0.53
N GLY A 96 2.49 4.52 0.28
CA GLY A 96 1.18 3.92 0.02
C GLY A 96 0.46 3.54 1.32
N GLU A 97 -0.81 3.21 1.20
CA GLU A 97 -1.60 2.73 2.36
C GLU A 97 -1.05 1.42 2.94
N VAL A 98 -0.44 0.58 2.09
CA VAL A 98 0.21 -0.67 2.54
C VAL A 98 1.41 -0.38 3.42
N GLU A 99 2.22 0.60 3.07
CA GLU A 99 3.36 1.03 3.88
C GLU A 99 2.92 1.57 5.25
N VAL A 100 1.88 2.41 5.27
CA VAL A 100 1.31 2.94 6.51
C VAL A 100 0.80 1.80 7.40
N ALA A 101 0.05 0.86 6.82
CA ALA A 101 -0.47 -0.28 7.55
C ALA A 101 0.65 -1.18 8.08
N PHE A 102 1.65 -1.48 7.26
CA PHE A 102 2.80 -2.29 7.66
C PHE A 102 3.56 -1.68 8.85
N ARG A 103 3.79 -0.37 8.86
CA ARG A 103 4.47 0.33 9.97
C ARG A 103 3.69 0.36 11.28
N LEU A 104 2.40 0.09 11.23
CA LEU A 104 1.50 0.00 12.39
C LEU A 104 1.20 -1.44 12.77
N GLY A 105 1.32 -2.35 11.80
CA GLY A 105 0.99 -3.75 11.94
C GLY A 105 1.93 -4.50 12.87
N LYS A 106 1.43 -5.61 13.34
CA LYS A 106 2.13 -6.56 14.19
C LYS A 106 2.12 -7.94 13.57
N GLY A 107 2.96 -8.82 14.11
CA GLY A 107 3.08 -10.19 13.64
C GLY A 107 3.83 -10.32 12.32
N ARG A 108 3.49 -11.34 11.54
CA ARG A 108 4.20 -11.71 10.30
C ARG A 108 3.39 -11.38 9.06
N VAL A 109 4.06 -10.90 8.02
CA VAL A 109 3.43 -10.61 6.73
C VAL A 109 3.90 -11.63 5.69
N LEU A 110 2.93 -12.28 5.04
CA LEU A 110 3.10 -13.12 3.85
C LEU A 110 2.50 -12.34 2.67
N ALA A 111 3.29 -11.99 1.66
CA ALA A 111 2.84 -11.13 0.58
C ALA A 111 2.87 -11.84 -0.78
N VAL A 112 1.82 -11.67 -1.57
CA VAL A 112 1.70 -12.27 -2.91
C VAL A 112 1.50 -11.18 -3.95
N THR A 113 2.34 -11.18 -4.98
CA THR A 113 2.19 -10.35 -6.18
C THR A 113 2.30 -11.20 -7.45
N GLY A 114 2.22 -10.57 -8.60
CA GLY A 114 2.31 -11.18 -9.92
C GLY A 114 1.31 -10.56 -10.89
N THR A 115 1.31 -10.98 -12.14
CA THR A 115 0.30 -10.53 -13.11
C THR A 115 -1.01 -11.28 -12.90
N ASN A 116 -0.97 -12.60 -12.92
CA ASN A 116 -2.14 -13.48 -12.80
C ASN A 116 -2.01 -14.41 -11.60
N GLY A 117 -3.14 -14.89 -11.06
CA GLY A 117 -3.18 -15.87 -9.98
C GLY A 117 -3.00 -15.32 -8.56
N LYS A 118 -2.72 -14.03 -8.38
CA LYS A 118 -2.56 -13.41 -7.06
C LYS A 118 -3.70 -13.74 -6.10
N THR A 119 -4.93 -13.42 -6.51
CA THR A 119 -6.14 -13.59 -5.70
C THR A 119 -6.35 -15.02 -5.25
N THR A 120 -6.22 -15.98 -6.18
CA THR A 120 -6.36 -17.41 -5.88
C THR A 120 -5.29 -17.89 -4.91
N THR A 121 -4.03 -17.49 -5.16
CA THR A 121 -2.89 -17.85 -4.29
C THR A 121 -3.04 -17.24 -2.89
N THR A 122 -3.42 -15.97 -2.80
CA THR A 122 -3.62 -15.29 -1.51
C THR A 122 -4.78 -15.90 -0.73
N ALA A 123 -5.90 -16.17 -1.39
CA ALA A 123 -7.05 -16.80 -0.74
C ALA A 123 -6.72 -18.21 -0.23
N LEU A 124 -6.07 -19.04 -1.06
CA LEU A 124 -5.64 -20.38 -0.67
C LEU A 124 -4.65 -20.35 0.50
N LEU A 125 -3.64 -19.48 0.41
CA LEU A 125 -2.67 -19.29 1.49
C LEU A 125 -3.37 -18.84 2.79
N GLY A 126 -4.34 -17.92 2.69
CA GLY A 126 -5.16 -17.51 3.83
C GLY A 126 -5.87 -18.68 4.50
N GLU A 127 -6.51 -19.57 3.74
CA GLU A 127 -7.18 -20.75 4.28
C GLU A 127 -6.21 -21.76 4.92
N ILE A 128 -5.03 -21.95 4.31
CA ILE A 128 -3.98 -22.80 4.89
C ILE A 128 -3.50 -22.20 6.22
N MET A 129 -3.25 -20.90 6.26
CA MET A 129 -2.78 -20.25 7.49
C MET A 129 -3.84 -20.26 8.60
N LYS A 130 -5.12 -20.09 8.28
CA LYS A 130 -6.23 -20.21 9.26
C LYS A 130 -6.32 -21.60 9.89
N ALA A 131 -5.89 -22.66 9.18
CA ALA A 131 -5.82 -23.99 9.75
C ALA A 131 -4.63 -24.20 10.70
N ALA A 132 -3.60 -23.35 10.60
CA ALA A 132 -2.35 -23.48 11.34
C ALA A 132 -2.15 -22.40 12.43
N CYS A 133 -2.78 -21.23 12.29
CA CYS A 133 -2.57 -20.06 13.13
C CYS A 133 -3.90 -19.54 13.68
N PRO A 134 -3.95 -19.09 14.95
CA PRO A 134 -5.19 -18.65 15.58
C PRO A 134 -5.67 -17.29 15.08
N GLU A 135 -4.78 -16.46 14.53
CA GLU A 135 -5.08 -15.10 14.12
C GLU A 135 -4.54 -14.84 12.72
N VAL A 136 -5.43 -14.78 11.72
CA VAL A 136 -5.05 -14.62 10.31
C VAL A 136 -5.92 -13.57 9.63
N TYR A 137 -5.27 -12.62 8.99
CA TYR A 137 -5.90 -11.57 8.20
C TYR A 137 -5.55 -11.72 6.73
N VAL A 138 -6.57 -11.75 5.86
CA VAL A 138 -6.39 -11.74 4.40
C VAL A 138 -6.77 -10.35 3.90
N VAL A 139 -5.82 -9.64 3.33
CA VAL A 139 -5.92 -8.19 3.08
C VAL A 139 -5.27 -7.75 1.76
N GLY A 140 -5.39 -6.47 1.45
CA GLY A 140 -4.66 -5.80 0.38
C GLY A 140 -5.54 -5.48 -0.83
N ASN A 141 -5.07 -5.83 -2.02
CA ASN A 141 -5.79 -5.57 -3.27
C ASN A 141 -7.12 -6.35 -3.37
N ILE A 142 -7.28 -7.40 -2.58
CA ILE A 142 -8.52 -8.18 -2.40
C ILE A 142 -9.00 -8.07 -0.95
N GLY A 143 -10.28 -8.36 -0.75
CA GLY A 143 -10.88 -8.39 0.60
C GLY A 143 -10.94 -7.01 1.23
N ASN A 144 -10.45 -6.93 2.46
CA ASN A 144 -10.38 -5.69 3.22
C ASN A 144 -9.06 -4.96 2.96
N PRO A 145 -9.04 -3.63 2.92
CA PRO A 145 -7.79 -2.87 2.97
C PRO A 145 -6.98 -3.28 4.20
N TYR A 146 -5.65 -3.33 4.06
CA TYR A 146 -4.78 -3.67 5.19
C TYR A 146 -4.95 -2.64 6.34
N THR A 147 -5.21 -1.39 6.01
CA THR A 147 -5.48 -0.30 6.96
C THR A 147 -6.71 -0.52 7.85
N ASP A 148 -7.66 -1.36 7.42
CA ASP A 148 -8.91 -1.56 8.17
C ASP A 148 -8.74 -2.54 9.35
N VAL A 149 -7.71 -3.38 9.33
CA VAL A 149 -7.49 -4.46 10.31
C VAL A 149 -6.24 -4.28 11.17
N VAL A 150 -5.36 -3.39 10.78
CA VAL A 150 -3.99 -3.31 11.32
C VAL A 150 -3.94 -3.04 12.84
N LEU A 151 -4.88 -2.28 13.39
CA LEU A 151 -4.92 -1.97 14.83
C LEU A 151 -5.46 -3.12 15.68
N GLU A 152 -6.08 -4.13 15.06
CA GLU A 152 -6.60 -5.32 15.75
C GLU A 152 -5.54 -6.41 15.93
N GLN A 153 -4.40 -6.30 15.21
CA GLN A 153 -3.37 -7.33 15.14
C GLN A 153 -2.57 -7.46 16.43
N SER A 154 -2.39 -8.70 16.87
CA SER A 154 -1.44 -9.07 17.93
C SER A 154 -0.05 -9.40 17.36
N GLU A 155 0.94 -9.61 18.22
CA GLU A 155 2.28 -10.05 17.82
C GLU A 155 2.29 -11.47 17.18
N GLU A 156 1.23 -12.26 17.39
CA GLU A 156 1.07 -13.60 16.83
C GLU A 156 0.30 -13.60 15.50
N ALA A 157 -0.20 -12.44 15.05
CA ALA A 157 -0.98 -12.30 13.85
C ALA A 157 -0.17 -12.72 12.60
N VAL A 158 -0.87 -13.35 11.66
CA VAL A 158 -0.37 -13.63 10.31
C VAL A 158 -1.21 -12.85 9.31
N THR A 159 -0.57 -11.93 8.62
CA THR A 159 -1.19 -11.16 7.55
C THR A 159 -0.83 -11.77 6.20
N VAL A 160 -1.84 -12.22 5.46
CA VAL A 160 -1.69 -12.70 4.08
C VAL A 160 -2.18 -11.61 3.15
N ALA A 161 -1.24 -10.95 2.47
CA ALA A 161 -1.50 -9.74 1.71
C ALA A 161 -1.39 -9.95 0.19
N GLU A 162 -2.45 -9.63 -0.56
CA GLU A 162 -2.35 -9.47 -2.01
C GLU A 162 -1.84 -8.06 -2.31
N ILE A 163 -0.69 -7.95 -2.97
CA ILE A 163 -0.08 -6.67 -3.29
C ILE A 163 -0.03 -6.46 -4.81
N SER A 164 -0.67 -5.39 -5.28
CA SER A 164 -0.58 -4.96 -6.68
C SER A 164 0.73 -4.23 -6.97
N SER A 165 1.09 -4.11 -8.26
CA SER A 165 2.24 -3.29 -8.66
C SER A 165 2.08 -1.83 -8.24
N PHE A 166 0.87 -1.27 -8.30
CA PHE A 166 0.60 0.11 -7.89
C PHE A 166 0.85 0.36 -6.40
N GLN A 167 0.58 -0.63 -5.54
CA GLN A 167 0.89 -0.55 -4.12
C GLN A 167 2.39 -0.66 -3.86
N LEU A 168 3.12 -1.44 -4.66
CA LEU A 168 4.58 -1.58 -4.56
C LEU A 168 5.34 -0.31 -4.97
N GLU A 169 4.77 0.57 -5.81
CA GLU A 169 5.41 1.83 -6.21
C GLU A 169 5.73 2.77 -5.03
N THR A 170 5.07 2.58 -3.90
CA THR A 170 5.09 3.51 -2.76
C THR A 170 5.40 2.83 -1.43
N ILE A 171 6.06 1.68 -1.47
CA ILE A 171 6.65 1.06 -0.28
C ILE A 171 7.98 1.72 0.06
N ASP A 172 8.36 1.66 1.33
CA ASP A 172 9.63 2.15 1.87
C ASP A 172 10.26 1.08 2.79
N ALA A 173 9.62 0.75 3.90
CA ALA A 173 10.06 -0.28 4.82
C ALA A 173 9.25 -1.59 4.75
N PHE A 174 8.26 -1.68 3.86
CA PHE A 174 7.42 -2.87 3.73
C PHE A 174 8.28 -4.13 3.57
N HIS A 175 8.15 -5.06 4.52
CA HIS A 175 9.04 -6.20 4.67
C HIS A 175 8.23 -7.48 4.99
N PRO A 176 7.78 -8.22 3.98
CA PRO A 176 7.17 -9.53 4.20
C PRO A 176 8.24 -10.57 4.56
N CYS A 177 8.02 -11.38 5.59
CA CYS A 177 8.92 -12.49 5.91
C CYS A 177 8.86 -13.63 4.86
N VAL A 178 7.75 -13.71 4.14
CA VAL A 178 7.63 -14.54 2.93
C VAL A 178 6.96 -13.72 1.84
N SER A 179 7.60 -13.63 0.68
CA SER A 179 7.00 -13.05 -0.52
C SER A 179 6.84 -14.10 -1.62
N ALA A 180 5.87 -13.89 -2.52
CA ALA A 180 5.70 -14.73 -3.69
C ALA A 180 5.38 -13.88 -4.93
N ILE A 181 6.03 -14.18 -6.05
CA ILE A 181 5.71 -13.62 -7.37
C ILE A 181 5.22 -14.76 -8.27
N THR A 182 3.94 -14.76 -8.60
CA THR A 182 3.31 -15.90 -9.32
C THR A 182 3.76 -16.01 -10.78
N ASN A 183 3.80 -14.91 -11.49
CA ASN A 183 4.27 -14.76 -12.88
C ASN A 183 4.35 -13.28 -13.23
N ILE A 184 5.10 -12.96 -14.30
CA ILE A 184 5.15 -11.63 -14.88
C ILE A 184 4.90 -11.72 -16.40
N THR A 185 3.75 -11.23 -16.83
CA THR A 185 3.37 -11.08 -18.24
C THR A 185 2.92 -9.65 -18.50
N GLU A 186 2.87 -9.22 -19.74
CA GLU A 186 2.50 -7.86 -20.11
C GLU A 186 1.13 -7.47 -19.53
N ASP A 187 1.13 -6.40 -18.73
CA ASP A 187 -0.07 -5.80 -18.14
C ASP A 187 0.25 -4.38 -17.65
N HIS A 188 -0.76 -3.53 -17.53
CA HIS A 188 -0.66 -2.19 -16.95
C HIS A 188 0.43 -1.27 -17.54
N LEU A 189 0.83 -1.46 -18.82
CA LEU A 189 1.85 -0.62 -19.46
C LEU A 189 1.40 0.84 -19.68
N ASN A 190 0.09 1.09 -19.62
CA ASN A 190 -0.44 2.45 -19.57
C ASN A 190 -0.06 3.19 -18.28
N ARG A 191 0.36 2.47 -17.22
CA ARG A 191 0.82 3.00 -15.94
C ARG A 191 2.34 2.91 -15.81
N HIS A 192 2.92 1.75 -16.07
CA HIS A 192 4.35 1.48 -15.88
C HIS A 192 5.21 1.86 -17.11
N HIS A 193 4.58 2.20 -18.25
CA HIS A 193 5.20 2.61 -19.51
C HIS A 193 5.99 1.53 -20.21
N THR A 194 6.82 0.74 -19.53
CA THR A 194 7.62 -0.35 -20.09
C THR A 194 7.51 -1.64 -19.29
N MET A 195 7.84 -2.78 -19.93
CA MET A 195 7.91 -4.08 -19.23
C MET A 195 9.02 -4.09 -18.18
N GLU A 196 10.14 -3.47 -18.47
CA GLU A 196 11.29 -3.37 -17.55
C GLU A 196 10.88 -2.68 -16.26
N GLU A 197 10.12 -1.58 -16.35
CA GLU A 197 9.63 -0.89 -15.17
C GLU A 197 8.57 -1.72 -14.42
N TYR A 198 7.67 -2.39 -15.14
CA TYR A 198 6.69 -3.28 -14.53
C TYR A 198 7.34 -4.44 -13.76
N ILE A 199 8.38 -5.06 -14.35
CA ILE A 199 9.20 -6.10 -13.71
C ILE A 199 9.85 -5.54 -12.45
N ARG A 200 10.59 -4.42 -12.58
CA ARG A 200 11.27 -3.74 -11.48
C ARG A 200 10.34 -3.46 -10.31
N VAL A 201 9.15 -2.94 -10.59
CA VAL A 201 8.16 -2.62 -9.54
C VAL A 201 7.67 -3.89 -8.83
N LYS A 202 7.46 -4.99 -9.54
CA LYS A 202 7.05 -6.25 -8.89
C LYS A 202 8.17 -6.87 -8.04
N GLU A 203 9.42 -6.75 -8.47
CA GLU A 203 10.59 -7.20 -7.71
C GLU A 203 10.75 -6.45 -6.37
N LEU A 204 10.18 -5.23 -6.24
CA LEU A 204 10.19 -4.46 -4.99
C LEU A 204 9.53 -5.20 -3.81
N ILE A 205 8.68 -6.20 -4.05
CA ILE A 205 8.08 -6.98 -2.96
C ILE A 205 9.14 -7.63 -2.04
N ALA A 206 10.32 -7.90 -2.57
CA ALA A 206 11.42 -8.53 -1.86
C ALA A 206 12.57 -7.55 -1.50
N VAL A 207 12.44 -6.25 -1.82
CA VAL A 207 13.54 -5.28 -1.70
C VAL A 207 14.10 -5.13 -0.28
N ASN A 208 13.25 -5.28 0.73
CA ASN A 208 13.62 -5.18 2.13
C ASN A 208 13.83 -6.54 2.81
N GLN A 209 13.70 -7.65 2.07
CA GLN A 209 13.97 -8.99 2.61
C GLN A 209 15.46 -9.20 2.88
N SER A 210 15.74 -10.00 3.88
CA SER A 210 17.09 -10.41 4.32
C SER A 210 17.33 -11.89 4.01
N GLY A 211 18.49 -12.41 4.37
CA GLY A 211 18.79 -13.85 4.24
C GLY A 211 17.98 -14.78 5.15
N GLU A 212 17.18 -14.23 6.07
CA GLU A 212 16.29 -15.00 6.94
C GLU A 212 14.87 -15.11 6.36
N ASP A 213 14.57 -14.34 5.32
CA ASP A 213 13.28 -14.29 4.66
C ASP A 213 13.24 -15.19 3.42
N VAL A 214 12.05 -15.42 2.87
CA VAL A 214 11.86 -16.30 1.72
C VAL A 214 11.14 -15.57 0.59
N CYS A 215 11.74 -15.59 -0.61
CA CYS A 215 11.07 -15.17 -1.83
C CYS A 215 10.74 -16.40 -2.70
N VAL A 216 9.45 -16.68 -2.89
CA VAL A 216 8.97 -17.80 -3.70
C VAL A 216 8.74 -17.32 -5.13
N LEU A 217 9.43 -17.95 -6.08
CA LEU A 217 9.40 -17.58 -7.49
C LEU A 217 8.98 -18.77 -8.36
N ASN A 218 8.22 -18.50 -9.42
CA ASN A 218 7.90 -19.51 -10.41
C ASN A 218 9.12 -19.76 -11.32
N TYR A 219 9.77 -20.88 -11.17
CA TYR A 219 10.97 -21.24 -11.93
C TYR A 219 10.75 -21.35 -13.45
N GLU A 220 9.53 -21.71 -13.88
CA GLU A 220 9.17 -21.80 -15.30
C GLU A 220 9.02 -20.42 -15.96
N ASP A 221 8.84 -19.37 -15.17
CA ASP A 221 8.83 -17.98 -15.67
C ASP A 221 10.29 -17.50 -15.86
N PRO A 222 10.73 -17.21 -17.10
CA PRO A 222 12.13 -16.84 -17.33
C PRO A 222 12.54 -15.51 -16.67
N VAL A 223 11.60 -14.60 -16.47
CA VAL A 223 11.84 -13.31 -15.79
C VAL A 223 12.10 -13.58 -14.31
N LEU A 224 11.25 -14.38 -13.67
CA LEU A 224 11.36 -14.71 -12.25
C LEU A 224 12.57 -15.58 -11.96
N ARG A 225 12.91 -16.52 -12.84
CA ARG A 225 14.14 -17.30 -12.73
C ARG A 225 15.37 -16.40 -12.73
N ALA A 226 15.46 -15.48 -13.69
CA ALA A 226 16.57 -14.52 -13.77
C ALA A 226 16.64 -13.59 -12.53
N PHE A 227 15.50 -13.26 -11.91
CA PHE A 227 15.46 -12.52 -10.65
C PHE A 227 16.01 -13.34 -9.48
N GLY A 228 15.67 -14.63 -9.39
CA GLY A 228 16.15 -15.51 -8.32
C GLY A 228 17.62 -15.90 -8.42
N GLU A 229 18.29 -15.63 -9.55
CA GLU A 229 19.72 -15.86 -9.77
C GLU A 229 20.60 -14.63 -9.41
N LYS A 230 19.97 -13.49 -9.09
CA LYS A 230 20.66 -12.25 -8.66
C LYS A 230 21.00 -12.28 -7.17
#